data_e3a8940b18099bd8ac3ab482fbba81a7
#
_entry.id   e3a8940b18099bd8ac3ab482fbba81a7
#
_cell.length_a   1.000
_cell.length_b   1.000
_cell.length_c   1.000
_cell.angle_alpha   90.00
_cell.angle_beta   90.00
_cell.angle_gamma   90.00
#
_symmetry.space_group_name_H-M   'P 1'
#
loop_
_entity.id
_entity.type
_entity.pdbx_description
1 polymer ?
#
loop_
_entity_poly.entity_id
_entity_poly.type
_entity_poly.pdbx_seq_one_letter_code
_entity_poly.pdbx_strand_id
1 'polypeptide(L)'
;MNFYEKKLKETKAAVYSNQEQIETVIGIRNYIDNNYENNLNLDDISRIRYISKYHMLRLFKKYYGLTPRQYLIDKRIAKSKEQLKNGMSVTQTCFAVGFESLGSFSSLFKTRTGKSPNQYRKEQLSRSKLASKF
;
A
#
# COMPACT_ATOMS: atom_id res chain seq x y z
N MET A 1 -41.39 21.25 -4.77
CA MET A 1 -40.84 19.99 -4.19
C MET A 1 -41.25 19.94 -2.73
N ASN A 2 -41.93 18.87 -2.28
CA ASN A 2 -42.28 18.71 -0.88
C ASN A 2 -41.10 18.22 -0.05
N PHE A 3 -41.27 18.14 1.27
CA PHE A 3 -40.23 17.72 2.21
C PHE A 3 -39.72 16.31 1.89
N TYR A 4 -40.58 15.37 1.59
CA TYR A 4 -40.23 13.97 1.34
C TYR A 4 -39.42 13.80 0.05
N GLU A 5 -39.83 14.49 -1.01
CA GLU A 5 -39.11 14.45 -2.29
C GLU A 5 -37.72 15.06 -2.16
N LYS A 6 -37.58 16.17 -1.42
CA LYS A 6 -36.31 16.81 -1.15
C LYS A 6 -35.41 15.89 -0.36
N LYS A 7 -35.93 15.24 0.68
CA LYS A 7 -35.20 14.29 1.52
C LYS A 7 -34.70 13.09 0.72
N LEU A 8 -35.55 12.53 -0.13
CA LEU A 8 -35.20 11.41 -1.01
C LEU A 8 -34.08 11.77 -1.97
N LYS A 9 -34.16 12.97 -2.57
CA LYS A 9 -33.16 13.49 -3.50
C LYS A 9 -31.80 13.67 -2.78
N GLU A 10 -31.81 14.24 -1.58
CA GLU A 10 -30.61 14.41 -0.75
C GLU A 10 -29.99 13.06 -0.37
N THR A 11 -30.80 12.08 0.01
CA THR A 11 -30.36 10.73 0.37
C THR A 11 -29.76 10.03 -0.84
N LYS A 12 -30.37 10.10 -2.01
CA LYS A 12 -29.81 9.53 -3.25
C LYS A 12 -28.48 10.18 -3.60
N ALA A 13 -28.38 11.49 -3.51
CA ALA A 13 -27.14 12.21 -3.80
C ALA A 13 -26.01 11.78 -2.84
N ALA A 14 -26.32 11.62 -1.54
CA ALA A 14 -25.34 11.16 -0.55
C ALA A 14 -24.87 9.72 -0.83
N VAL A 15 -25.78 8.82 -1.20
CA VAL A 15 -25.44 7.42 -1.54
C VAL A 15 -24.53 7.38 -2.77
N TYR A 16 -24.86 8.11 -3.83
CA TYR A 16 -24.02 8.17 -5.03
C TYR A 16 -22.66 8.76 -4.72
N SER A 17 -22.58 9.81 -3.92
CA SER A 17 -21.32 10.42 -3.52
C SER A 17 -20.42 9.43 -2.77
N ASN A 18 -20.96 8.68 -1.83
CA ASN A 18 -20.22 7.67 -1.07
C ASN A 18 -19.74 6.52 -1.96
N GLN A 19 -20.59 6.05 -2.87
CA GLN A 19 -20.22 5.00 -3.81
C GLN A 19 -19.09 5.44 -4.74
N GLU A 20 -19.15 6.66 -5.25
CA GLU A 20 -18.11 7.24 -6.09
C GLU A 20 -16.78 7.36 -5.31
N GLN A 21 -16.84 7.78 -4.06
CA GLN A 21 -15.66 7.83 -3.19
C GLN A 21 -15.04 6.46 -3.00
N ILE A 22 -15.86 5.44 -2.73
CA ILE A 22 -15.40 4.05 -2.55
C ILE A 22 -14.74 3.54 -3.82
N GLU A 23 -15.34 3.75 -4.98
CA GLU A 23 -14.78 3.35 -6.27
C GLU A 23 -13.44 4.04 -6.54
N THR A 24 -13.33 5.33 -6.21
CA THR A 24 -12.09 6.08 -6.34
C THR A 24 -10.98 5.47 -5.47
N VAL A 25 -11.29 5.19 -4.21
CA VAL A 25 -10.32 4.62 -3.25
C VAL A 25 -9.89 3.21 -3.68
N ILE A 26 -10.81 2.38 -4.13
CA ILE A 26 -10.51 1.06 -4.68
C ILE A 26 -9.59 1.18 -5.90
N GLY A 27 -9.84 2.13 -6.78
CA GLY A 27 -9.00 2.38 -7.96
C GLY A 27 -7.58 2.80 -7.58
N ILE A 28 -7.43 3.66 -6.58
CA ILE A 28 -6.11 4.07 -6.07
C ILE A 28 -5.37 2.86 -5.49
N ARG A 29 -6.04 2.06 -4.67
CA ARG A 29 -5.45 0.83 -4.11
C ARG A 29 -5.00 -0.12 -5.20
N ASN A 30 -5.84 -0.39 -6.18
CA ASN A 30 -5.50 -1.29 -7.28
C ASN A 30 -4.30 -0.79 -8.08
N TYR A 31 -4.21 0.53 -8.28
CA TYR A 31 -3.07 1.12 -8.96
C TYR A 31 -1.77 0.88 -8.17
N ILE A 32 -1.80 1.08 -6.85
CA ILE A 32 -0.65 0.82 -5.99
C ILE A 32 -0.30 -0.68 -6.01
N ASP A 33 -1.28 -1.56 -5.86
CA ASP A 33 -1.06 -3.01 -5.85
C ASP A 33 -0.40 -3.51 -7.14
N ASN A 34 -0.77 -2.91 -8.28
CA ASN A 34 -0.25 -3.31 -9.58
C ASN A 34 1.06 -2.61 -9.97
N ASN A 35 1.49 -1.60 -9.22
CA ASN A 35 2.65 -0.76 -9.59
C ASN A 35 3.62 -0.51 -8.42
N TYR A 36 3.49 -1.23 -7.31
CA TYR A 36 4.30 -0.98 -6.10
C TYR A 36 5.81 -1.11 -6.36
N GLU A 37 6.22 -1.95 -7.29
CA GLU A 37 7.62 -2.23 -7.64
C GLU A 37 8.23 -1.15 -8.54
N ASN A 38 7.42 -0.27 -9.09
CA ASN A 38 7.86 0.82 -9.96
C ASN A 38 8.10 2.10 -9.16
N ASN A 39 8.77 3.08 -9.77
CA ASN A 39 8.89 4.42 -9.22
C ASN A 39 7.53 5.12 -9.29
N LEU A 40 6.70 4.87 -8.31
CA LEU A 40 5.31 5.29 -8.28
C LEU A 40 5.19 6.71 -7.74
N ASN A 41 4.65 7.61 -8.56
CA ASN A 41 4.38 9.00 -8.18
C ASN A 41 2.89 9.15 -7.86
N LEU A 42 2.58 9.50 -6.61
CA LEU A 42 1.20 9.69 -6.15
C LEU A 42 0.52 10.88 -6.83
N ASP A 43 1.30 11.87 -7.29
CA ASP A 43 0.75 12.99 -8.06
C ASP A 43 0.16 12.53 -9.40
N ASP A 44 0.75 11.52 -10.02
CA ASP A 44 0.23 10.93 -11.26
C ASP A 44 -1.14 10.27 -11.03
N ILE A 45 -1.31 9.61 -9.90
CA ILE A 45 -2.61 9.00 -9.54
C ILE A 45 -3.68 10.07 -9.41
N SER A 46 -3.39 11.18 -8.74
CA SER A 46 -4.34 12.27 -8.56
C SER A 46 -4.73 12.89 -9.90
N ARG A 47 -3.78 13.04 -10.83
CA ARG A 47 -4.03 13.56 -12.18
C ARG A 47 -4.89 12.61 -13.01
N ILE A 48 -4.60 11.31 -12.99
CA ILE A 48 -5.35 10.29 -13.73
C ILE A 48 -6.80 10.25 -13.26
N ARG A 49 -7.03 10.42 -11.96
CA ARG A 49 -8.36 10.38 -11.36
C ARG A 49 -9.08 11.73 -11.34
N TYR A 50 -8.45 12.80 -11.84
CA TYR A 50 -9.02 14.16 -11.84
C TYR A 50 -9.40 14.64 -10.44
N ILE A 51 -8.65 14.26 -9.42
CA ILE A 51 -8.85 14.70 -8.03
C ILE A 51 -7.59 15.38 -7.53
N SER A 52 -7.74 16.31 -6.57
CA SER A 52 -6.58 16.92 -5.95
C SER A 52 -5.84 15.89 -5.09
N LYS A 53 -4.52 16.08 -4.96
CA LYS A 53 -3.69 15.26 -4.08
C LYS A 53 -4.23 15.26 -2.64
N TYR A 54 -4.64 16.43 -2.17
CA TYR A 54 -5.20 16.60 -0.83
C TYR A 54 -6.49 15.79 -0.65
N HIS A 55 -7.38 15.84 -1.62
CA HIS A 55 -8.62 15.07 -1.61
C HIS A 55 -8.35 13.56 -1.63
N MET A 56 -7.40 13.13 -2.43
CA MET A 56 -6.97 11.74 -2.50
C MET A 56 -6.46 11.24 -1.16
N LEU A 57 -5.61 12.01 -0.48
CA LEU A 57 -5.08 11.66 0.83
C LEU A 57 -6.20 11.52 1.87
N ARG A 58 -7.13 12.46 1.89
CA ARG A 58 -8.28 12.44 2.82
C ARG A 58 -9.18 11.23 2.60
N LEU A 59 -9.55 10.96 1.36
CA LEU A 59 -10.41 9.83 1.03
C LEU A 59 -9.76 8.50 1.39
N PHE A 60 -8.52 8.32 1.01
CA PHE A 60 -7.80 7.07 1.27
C PHE A 60 -7.69 6.81 2.76
N LYS A 61 -7.34 7.83 3.54
CA LYS A 61 -7.26 7.74 5.01
C LYS A 61 -8.64 7.47 5.63
N LYS A 62 -9.70 8.08 5.09
CA LYS A 62 -11.07 7.87 5.57
C LYS A 62 -11.48 6.39 5.47
N TYR A 63 -11.17 5.71 4.37
CA TYR A 63 -11.62 4.35 4.10
C TYR A 63 -10.64 3.26 4.52
N TYR A 64 -9.33 3.53 4.47
CA TYR A 64 -8.29 2.55 4.82
C TYR A 64 -7.58 2.83 6.15
N GLY A 65 -7.78 4.00 6.75
CA GLY A 65 -7.11 4.37 8.00
C GLY A 65 -5.65 4.78 7.85
N LEU A 66 -5.11 4.78 6.64
CA LEU A 66 -3.72 5.17 6.35
C LEU A 66 -3.64 5.91 5.02
N THR A 67 -2.53 6.61 4.80
CA THR A 67 -2.29 7.34 3.55
C THR A 67 -1.90 6.37 2.42
N PRO A 68 -2.06 6.78 1.14
CA PRO A 68 -1.56 5.98 0.01
C PRO A 68 -0.08 5.65 0.12
N ARG A 69 0.75 6.59 0.61
CA ARG A 69 2.19 6.36 0.81
C ARG A 69 2.45 5.29 1.86
N GLN A 70 1.74 5.33 2.98
CA GLN A 70 1.84 4.30 4.02
C GLN A 70 1.42 2.94 3.48
N TYR A 71 0.35 2.89 2.71
CA TYR A 71 -0.11 1.68 2.05
C TYR A 71 0.94 1.12 1.08
N LEU A 72 1.56 1.98 0.27
CA LEU A 72 2.63 1.60 -0.64
C LEU A 72 3.82 0.99 0.11
N ILE A 73 4.26 1.66 1.18
CA ILE A 73 5.37 1.16 2.00
C ILE A 73 5.03 -0.19 2.61
N ASP A 74 3.84 -0.35 3.18
CA ASP A 74 3.41 -1.61 3.78
C ASP A 74 3.34 -2.73 2.75
N LYS A 75 2.88 -2.43 1.53
CA LYS A 75 2.85 -3.37 0.40
C LYS A 75 4.27 -3.83 0.04
N ARG A 76 5.19 -2.89 -0.11
CA ARG A 76 6.60 -3.19 -0.41
C ARG A 76 7.26 -4.02 0.67
N ILE A 77 7.00 -3.70 1.95
CA ILE A 77 7.53 -4.46 3.08
C ILE A 77 6.97 -5.89 3.08
N ALA A 78 5.67 -6.05 2.86
CA ALA A 78 5.05 -7.38 2.79
C ALA A 78 5.67 -8.23 1.66
N LYS A 79 5.87 -7.64 0.48
CA LYS A 79 6.51 -8.31 -0.65
C LYS A 79 7.98 -8.61 -0.39
N SER A 80 8.69 -7.73 0.30
CA SER A 80 10.08 -7.97 0.67
C SER A 80 10.22 -9.16 1.62
N LYS A 81 9.31 -9.35 2.55
CA LYS A 81 9.30 -10.51 3.43
C LYS A 81 9.21 -11.82 2.64
N GLU A 82 8.34 -11.88 1.63
CA GLU A 82 8.21 -13.05 0.75
C GLU A 82 9.52 -13.35 0.03
N GLN A 83 10.17 -12.33 -0.54
CA GLN A 83 11.42 -12.49 -1.28
C GLN A 83 12.57 -12.93 -0.37
N LEU A 84 12.71 -12.31 0.79
CA LEU A 84 13.74 -12.66 1.78
C LEU A 84 13.55 -14.10 2.30
N LYS A 85 12.32 -14.49 2.56
CA LYS A 85 11.97 -15.86 2.97
C LYS A 85 12.37 -16.89 1.92
N ASN A 86 12.24 -16.55 0.64
CA ASN A 86 12.63 -17.40 -0.48
C ASN A 86 14.13 -17.36 -0.78
N GLY A 87 14.92 -16.65 0.01
CA GLY A 87 16.39 -16.65 -0.08
C GLY A 87 16.98 -15.54 -0.93
N MET A 88 16.18 -14.65 -1.50
CA MET A 88 16.71 -13.51 -2.25
C MET A 88 17.58 -12.62 -1.36
N SER A 89 18.67 -12.08 -1.89
CA SER A 89 19.55 -11.19 -1.14
C SER A 89 18.84 -9.91 -0.71
N VAL A 90 19.31 -9.27 0.34
CA VAL A 90 18.75 -8.01 0.83
C VAL A 90 18.82 -6.93 -0.25
N THR A 91 19.94 -6.80 -0.95
CA THR A 91 20.12 -5.81 -2.02
C THR A 91 19.15 -6.05 -3.17
N GLN A 92 19.05 -7.27 -3.66
CA GLN A 92 18.12 -7.62 -4.73
C GLN A 92 16.66 -7.37 -4.33
N THR A 93 16.30 -7.78 -3.12
CA THR A 93 14.94 -7.57 -2.58
C THR A 93 14.58 -6.10 -2.52
N CYS A 94 15.49 -5.26 -2.01
CA CYS A 94 15.29 -3.82 -1.90
C CYS A 94 14.83 -3.20 -3.23
N PHE A 95 15.56 -3.46 -4.29
CA PHE A 95 15.26 -2.89 -5.60
C PHE A 95 14.11 -3.59 -6.30
N ALA A 96 13.95 -4.90 -6.11
CA ALA A 96 12.86 -5.67 -6.71
C ALA A 96 11.49 -5.21 -6.22
N VAL A 97 11.38 -4.77 -4.96
CA VAL A 97 10.10 -4.30 -4.41
C VAL A 97 9.88 -2.79 -4.56
N GLY A 98 10.82 -2.08 -5.19
CA GLY A 98 10.63 -0.68 -5.58
C GLY A 98 11.30 0.36 -4.71
N PHE A 99 12.11 -0.01 -3.72
CA PHE A 99 12.89 0.97 -2.97
C PHE A 99 14.11 1.45 -3.77
N GLU A 100 14.44 2.73 -3.64
CA GLU A 100 15.54 3.34 -4.36
C GLU A 100 16.87 3.25 -3.64
N SER A 101 16.87 3.02 -2.31
CA SER A 101 18.07 2.91 -1.52
C SER A 101 17.96 1.86 -0.44
N LEU A 102 19.10 1.18 -0.17
CA LEU A 102 19.20 0.20 0.90
C LEU A 102 18.96 0.81 2.28
N GLY A 103 19.43 2.05 2.49
CA GLY A 103 19.25 2.74 3.77
C GLY A 103 17.78 2.97 4.10
N SER A 104 17.00 3.48 3.16
CA SER A 104 15.57 3.68 3.33
C SER A 104 14.84 2.35 3.53
N PHE A 105 15.16 1.34 2.74
CA PHE A 105 14.58 0.01 2.87
C PHE A 105 14.85 -0.59 4.26
N SER A 106 16.10 -0.61 4.67
CA SER A 106 16.51 -1.21 5.96
C SER A 106 15.85 -0.52 7.15
N SER A 107 15.81 0.81 7.12
CA SER A 107 15.16 1.62 8.16
C SER A 107 13.67 1.33 8.27
N LEU A 108 12.96 1.38 7.15
CA LEU A 108 11.52 1.13 7.11
C LEU A 108 11.19 -0.33 7.47
N PHE A 109 11.97 -1.27 6.98
CA PHE A 109 11.79 -2.68 7.31
C PHE A 109 11.92 -2.92 8.82
N LYS A 110 12.96 -2.37 9.44
CA LYS A 110 13.18 -2.48 10.87
C LYS A 110 12.07 -1.82 11.69
N THR A 111 11.64 -0.63 11.27
CA THR A 111 10.53 0.07 11.93
C THR A 111 9.23 -0.72 11.86
N ARG A 112 8.93 -1.34 10.71
CA ARG A 112 7.69 -2.07 10.49
C ARG A 112 7.69 -3.49 11.07
N THR A 113 8.85 -4.15 11.14
CA THR A 113 8.95 -5.57 11.53
C THR A 113 9.67 -5.80 12.85
N GLY A 114 10.41 -4.82 13.34
CA GLY A 114 11.24 -4.95 14.54
C GLY A 114 12.61 -5.58 14.29
N LYS A 115 12.91 -6.02 13.05
CA LYS A 115 14.15 -6.67 12.68
C LYS A 115 14.73 -6.06 11.42
N SER A 116 16.07 -6.11 11.27
CA SER A 116 16.70 -5.73 10.01
C SER A 116 16.35 -6.75 8.91
N PRO A 117 16.40 -6.35 7.63
CA PRO A 117 16.17 -7.31 6.53
C PRO A 117 17.11 -8.50 6.58
N ASN A 118 18.39 -8.28 6.92
CA ASN A 118 19.39 -9.33 7.01
C ASN A 118 19.09 -10.31 8.15
N GLN A 119 18.72 -9.81 9.31
CA GLN A 119 18.33 -10.63 10.46
C GLN A 119 17.09 -11.46 10.11
N TYR A 120 16.07 -10.84 9.53
CA TYR A 120 14.85 -11.51 9.10
C TYR A 120 15.16 -12.64 8.11
N ARG A 121 15.98 -12.36 7.09
CA ARG A 121 16.41 -13.35 6.10
C ARG A 121 17.11 -14.53 6.74
N LYS A 122 18.08 -14.28 7.61
CA LYS A 122 18.83 -15.34 8.31
C LYS A 122 17.92 -16.23 9.16
N GLU A 123 17.00 -15.64 9.89
CA GLU A 123 16.05 -16.38 10.73
C GLU A 123 15.11 -17.24 9.89
N GLN A 124 14.60 -16.71 8.77
CA GLN A 124 13.72 -17.46 7.87
C GLN A 124 14.43 -18.63 7.21
N LEU A 125 15.69 -18.46 6.78
CA LEU A 125 16.50 -19.54 6.21
C LEU A 125 16.81 -20.63 7.24
N SER A 126 17.09 -20.25 8.48
CA SER A 126 17.31 -21.20 9.57
C SER A 126 16.07 -22.03 9.87
N ARG A 127 14.89 -21.40 9.91
CA ARG A 127 13.61 -22.11 10.08
C ARG A 127 13.32 -23.07 8.93
N SER A 128 13.60 -22.66 7.71
CA SER A 128 13.42 -23.48 6.52
C SER A 128 14.31 -24.72 6.56
N LYS A 129 15.58 -24.59 7.00
CA LYS A 129 16.49 -25.72 7.17
C LYS A 129 16.01 -26.68 8.25
N LEU A 130 15.49 -26.17 9.38
CA LEU A 130 14.92 -27.01 10.44
C LEU A 130 13.71 -27.78 9.94
N ALA A 131 12.80 -27.13 9.21
CA ALA A 131 11.62 -27.76 8.65
C ALA A 131 11.97 -28.88 7.67
N SER A 132 13.03 -28.75 6.88
CA SER A 132 13.45 -29.76 5.89
C SER A 132 14.07 -31.01 6.53
N LYS A 133 14.43 -30.96 7.82
CA LYS A 133 14.96 -32.13 8.56
C LYS A 133 13.87 -33.04 9.12
N PHE A 134 12.66 -32.56 9.15
CA PHE A 134 11.50 -33.29 9.66
C PHE A 134 10.48 -33.55 8.54
#